data_bbfee5f78e085c3eb6d035fbb75f4bde
#
_entry.id   bbfee5f78e085c3eb6d035fbb75f4bde
#
_cell.length_a   1.000
_cell.length_b   1.000
_cell.length_c   1.000
_cell.angle_alpha   90.00
_cell.angle_beta   90.00
_cell.angle_gamma   90.00
#
_symmetry.space_group_name_H-M   'P 1'
#
loop_
_entity.id
_entity.type
_entity.pdbx_description
1 polymer ?
#
loop_
_entity_poly.entity_id
_entity_poly.type
_entity_poly.pdbx_seq_one_letter_code
_entity_poly.pdbx_strand_id
1 'polypeptide(L)'
;MANKKGSDGRYRYRVCIGKDETGKPKYKSFYGSTAKAARAAAEAYRTALGKGMDPAQSKATLATLYDNLIAAKTAKGIGQKSLDRYEDNKNHWGPLLDQPAADLRTADFQRVLNSLAQWHNGKPPLSHFTLSNLRSSAKAAYELAIPEVVQ
;
A
#
# COMPACT_ATOMS: atom_id res chain seq x y z
N MET A 1 3.87 29.17 -5.18
CA MET A 1 3.35 29.21 -3.80
C MET A 1 4.41 29.77 -2.89
N ALA A 2 4.10 30.82 -2.17
CA ALA A 2 5.06 31.46 -1.28
C ALA A 2 5.34 30.57 -0.07
N ASN A 3 6.60 30.26 0.14
CA ASN A 3 7.06 29.55 1.33
C ASN A 3 7.15 30.56 2.48
N LYS A 4 6.08 30.65 3.28
CA LYS A 4 6.08 31.52 4.45
C LYS A 4 6.53 30.74 5.69
N LYS A 5 7.44 31.34 6.43
CA LYS A 5 7.80 30.88 7.76
C LYS A 5 6.65 31.16 8.71
N GLY A 6 6.16 30.14 9.40
CA GLY A 6 5.12 30.29 10.39
C GLY A 6 5.62 30.94 11.69
N SER A 7 4.71 31.32 12.55
CA SER A 7 5.03 31.89 13.89
C SER A 7 5.79 30.88 14.78
N ASP A 8 5.70 29.61 14.50
CA ASP A 8 6.39 28.52 15.18
C ASP A 8 7.81 28.25 14.62
N GLY A 9 8.26 29.06 13.67
CA GLY A 9 9.58 28.91 13.04
C GLY A 9 9.67 27.87 11.93
N ARG A 10 8.57 27.21 11.59
CA ARG A 10 8.54 26.21 10.50
C ARG A 10 8.03 26.83 9.22
N TYR A 11 8.48 26.25 8.09
CA TYR A 11 7.97 26.61 6.77
C TYR A 11 6.77 25.71 6.42
N ARG A 12 5.80 26.30 5.73
CA ARG A 12 4.60 25.60 5.27
C ARG A 12 4.55 25.55 3.74
N TYR A 13 4.25 24.39 3.19
CA TYR A 13 3.98 24.21 1.78
C TYR A 13 2.61 23.56 1.60
N ARG A 14 1.74 24.16 0.78
CA ARG A 14 0.39 23.66 0.50
C ARG A 14 0.35 23.01 -0.86
N VAL A 15 -0.31 21.85 -0.94
CA VAL A 15 -0.51 21.11 -2.20
C VAL A 15 -1.98 20.78 -2.36
N CYS A 16 -2.50 20.95 -3.58
CA CYS A 16 -3.84 20.49 -3.92
C CYS A 16 -3.80 18.96 -4.07
N ILE A 17 -4.63 18.25 -3.30
CA ILE A 17 -4.70 16.79 -3.30
C ILE A 17 -5.95 16.24 -3.99
N GLY A 18 -6.75 17.10 -4.60
CA GLY A 18 -7.98 16.74 -5.30
C GLY A 18 -9.09 17.75 -5.05
N LYS A 19 -10.33 17.30 -5.23
CA LYS A 19 -11.53 18.10 -4.98
C LYS A 19 -12.38 17.41 -3.93
N ASP A 20 -13.14 18.19 -3.15
CA ASP A 20 -14.13 17.67 -2.23
C ASP A 20 -15.43 17.28 -2.96
N GLU A 21 -16.40 16.77 -2.22
CA GLU A 21 -17.70 16.36 -2.76
C GLU A 21 -18.45 17.51 -3.45
N THR A 22 -18.14 18.77 -3.12
CA THR A 22 -18.76 19.96 -3.71
C THR A 22 -17.99 20.49 -4.91
N GLY A 23 -16.89 19.85 -5.30
CA GLY A 23 -16.03 20.25 -6.42
C GLY A 23 -15.00 21.32 -6.05
N LYS A 24 -14.86 21.71 -4.78
CA LYS A 24 -13.87 22.69 -4.32
C LYS A 24 -12.49 22.03 -4.17
N PRO A 25 -11.39 22.73 -4.49
CA PRO A 25 -10.05 22.21 -4.29
C PRO A 25 -9.79 21.86 -2.82
N LYS A 26 -9.26 20.68 -2.58
CA LYS A 26 -8.86 20.22 -1.26
C LYS A 26 -7.34 20.32 -1.15
N TYR A 27 -6.87 20.98 -0.09
CA TYR A 27 -5.44 21.22 0.13
C TYR A 27 -4.93 20.48 1.36
N LYS A 28 -3.68 20.08 1.31
CA LYS A 28 -2.94 19.56 2.45
C LYS A 28 -1.69 20.39 2.66
N SER A 29 -1.40 20.72 3.92
CA SER A 29 -0.21 21.48 4.31
C SER A 29 0.89 20.55 4.80
N PHE A 30 2.12 20.84 4.40
CA PHE A 30 3.33 20.14 4.83
C PHE A 30 4.24 21.15 5.51
N TYR A 31 4.90 20.72 6.58
CA TYR A 31 5.75 21.55 7.41
C TYR A 31 7.18 21.01 7.40
N GLY A 32 8.15 21.90 7.51
CA GLY A 32 9.55 21.54 7.62
C GLY A 32 10.36 22.65 8.27
N SER A 33 11.53 22.32 8.78
CA SER A 33 12.46 23.28 9.37
C SER A 33 13.04 24.24 8.32
N THR A 34 13.01 23.87 7.05
CA THR A 34 13.40 24.68 5.90
C THR A 34 12.32 24.62 4.83
N ALA A 35 12.29 25.61 3.93
CA ALA A 35 11.38 25.59 2.78
C ALA A 35 11.59 24.35 1.90
N LYS A 36 12.83 23.93 1.72
CA LYS A 36 13.20 22.73 0.96
C LYS A 36 12.65 21.47 1.60
N ALA A 37 12.71 21.34 2.94
CA ALA A 37 12.19 20.19 3.66
C ALA A 37 10.66 20.10 3.55
N ALA A 38 9.93 21.20 3.67
CA ALA A 38 8.49 21.25 3.50
C ALA A 38 8.07 20.84 2.08
N ARG A 39 8.78 21.33 1.07
CA ARG A 39 8.55 20.97 -0.34
C ARG A 39 8.84 19.50 -0.61
N ALA A 40 9.93 18.97 -0.06
CA ALA A 40 10.28 17.56 -0.21
C ALA A 40 9.20 16.64 0.38
N ALA A 41 8.65 16.99 1.55
CA ALA A 41 7.53 16.25 2.15
C ALA A 41 6.29 16.27 1.25
N ALA A 42 5.97 17.41 0.65
CA ALA A 42 4.84 17.54 -0.28
C ALA A 42 5.04 16.70 -1.54
N GLU A 43 6.24 16.69 -2.11
CA GLU A 43 6.57 15.88 -3.30
C GLU A 43 6.53 14.39 -3.01
N ALA A 44 7.00 13.95 -1.84
CA ALA A 44 6.91 12.56 -1.41
C ALA A 44 5.45 12.11 -1.30
N TYR A 45 4.58 12.96 -0.77
CA TYR A 45 3.14 12.69 -0.70
C TYR A 45 2.51 12.55 -2.08
N ARG A 46 2.82 13.45 -3.00
CA ARG A 46 2.30 13.39 -4.37
C ARG A 46 2.78 12.14 -5.10
N THR A 47 4.02 11.73 -4.89
CA THR A 47 4.57 10.50 -5.48
C THR A 47 3.83 9.27 -4.95
N ALA A 48 3.55 9.22 -3.64
CA ALA A 48 2.79 8.13 -3.03
C ALA A 48 1.36 8.05 -3.58
N LEU A 49 0.68 9.20 -3.77
CA LEU A 49 -0.64 9.25 -4.41
C LEU A 49 -0.59 8.77 -5.86
N GLY A 50 0.44 9.14 -6.60
CA GLY A 50 0.63 8.69 -7.98
C GLY A 50 0.83 7.19 -8.11
N LYS A 51 1.33 6.53 -7.07
CA LYS A 51 1.44 5.07 -6.98
C LYS A 51 0.15 4.39 -6.54
N GLY A 52 -0.91 5.12 -6.24
CA GLY A 52 -2.17 4.59 -5.75
C GLY A 52 -2.14 4.09 -4.31
N MET A 53 -1.16 4.51 -3.52
CA MET A 53 -1.00 4.14 -2.12
C MET A 53 -1.44 5.27 -1.19
N ASP A 54 -2.10 4.92 -0.08
CA ASP A 54 -2.37 5.87 0.99
C ASP A 54 -1.03 6.33 1.60
N PRO A 55 -0.72 7.63 1.57
CA PRO A 55 0.54 8.13 2.14
C PRO A 55 0.71 7.84 3.63
N ALA A 56 -0.38 7.73 4.38
CA ALA A 56 -0.34 7.32 5.78
C ALA A 56 0.15 5.87 5.94
N GLN A 57 -0.01 5.06 4.91
CA GLN A 57 0.42 3.67 4.86
C GLN A 57 1.66 3.47 3.99
N SER A 58 2.32 4.54 3.56
CA SER A 58 3.49 4.45 2.66
C SER A 58 4.66 3.63 3.22
N LYS A 59 4.73 3.48 4.54
CA LYS A 59 5.72 2.66 5.23
C LYS A 59 5.19 1.27 5.60
N ALA A 60 3.92 0.99 5.32
CA ALA A 60 3.34 -0.32 5.62
C ALA A 60 4.01 -1.41 4.79
N THR A 61 4.25 -2.55 5.41
CA THR A 61 4.78 -3.72 4.73
C THR A 61 3.65 -4.50 4.04
N LEU A 62 4.02 -5.42 3.15
CA LEU A 62 3.05 -6.33 2.55
C LEU A 62 2.30 -7.14 3.63
N ALA A 63 2.99 -7.55 4.70
CA ALA A 63 2.36 -8.23 5.83
C ALA A 63 1.25 -7.39 6.44
N THR A 64 1.49 -6.10 6.65
CA THR A 64 0.48 -5.17 7.18
C THR A 64 -0.75 -5.08 6.27
N LEU A 65 -0.55 -5.04 4.95
CA LEU A 65 -1.67 -5.00 3.99
C LEU A 65 -2.53 -6.27 4.08
N TYR A 66 -1.89 -7.43 4.22
CA TYR A 66 -2.62 -8.69 4.41
C TYR A 66 -3.36 -8.74 5.75
N ASP A 67 -2.75 -8.25 6.82
CA ASP A 67 -3.40 -8.19 8.13
C ASP A 67 -4.64 -7.30 8.10
N ASN A 68 -4.58 -6.17 7.41
CA ASN A 68 -5.71 -5.29 7.18
C ASN A 68 -6.82 -5.96 6.35
N LEU A 69 -6.43 -6.71 5.31
CA LEU A 69 -7.38 -7.48 4.50
C LEU A 69 -8.09 -8.54 5.33
N ILE A 70 -7.35 -9.30 6.13
CA ILE A 70 -7.89 -10.34 6.99
C ILE A 70 -8.84 -9.74 8.03
N ALA A 71 -8.47 -8.62 8.64
CA ALA A 71 -9.33 -7.89 9.59
C ALA A 71 -10.64 -7.43 8.93
N ALA A 72 -10.57 -6.88 7.71
CA ALA A 72 -11.75 -6.46 6.96
C ALA A 72 -12.67 -7.64 6.61
N LYS A 73 -12.09 -8.79 6.25
CA LYS A 73 -12.86 -10.01 5.95
C LYS A 73 -13.48 -10.59 7.22
N THR A 74 -12.78 -10.54 8.34
CA THR A 74 -13.32 -10.95 9.65
C THR A 74 -14.52 -10.09 10.04
N ALA A 75 -14.43 -8.78 9.85
CA ALA A 75 -15.53 -7.85 10.12
C ALA A 75 -16.78 -8.13 9.27
N LYS A 76 -16.59 -8.68 8.07
CA LYS A 76 -17.70 -9.10 7.18
C LYS A 76 -18.30 -10.46 7.53
N GLY A 77 -17.79 -11.14 8.55
CA GLY A 77 -18.32 -12.44 9.00
C GLY A 77 -17.90 -13.63 8.13
N ILE A 78 -16.78 -13.55 7.43
CA ILE A 78 -16.27 -14.66 6.62
C ILE A 78 -15.84 -15.82 7.53
N GLY A 79 -16.12 -17.07 7.11
CA GLY A 79 -15.81 -18.27 7.87
C GLY A 79 -14.33 -18.51 8.10
N GLN A 80 -14.01 -19.24 9.18
CA GLN A 80 -12.63 -19.49 9.61
C GLN A 80 -11.76 -20.14 8.52
N LYS A 81 -12.30 -21.09 7.76
CA LYS A 81 -11.56 -21.74 6.67
C LYS A 81 -11.08 -20.75 5.61
N SER A 82 -11.87 -19.75 5.30
CA SER A 82 -11.50 -18.71 4.34
C SER A 82 -10.43 -17.78 4.92
N LEU A 83 -10.52 -17.45 6.21
CA LEU A 83 -9.50 -16.66 6.91
C LEU A 83 -8.16 -17.42 6.95
N ASP A 84 -8.18 -18.70 7.24
CA ASP A 84 -6.97 -19.55 7.25
C ASP A 84 -6.31 -19.56 5.85
N ARG A 85 -7.11 -19.57 4.79
CA ARG A 85 -6.61 -19.50 3.41
C ARG A 85 -5.90 -18.16 3.13
N TYR A 86 -6.42 -17.06 3.64
CA TYR A 86 -5.75 -15.75 3.51
C TYR A 86 -4.41 -15.74 4.28
N GLU A 87 -4.34 -16.35 5.45
CA GLU A 87 -3.09 -16.49 6.20
C GLU A 87 -2.08 -17.35 5.45
N ASP A 88 -2.50 -18.47 4.89
CA ASP A 88 -1.64 -19.33 4.07
C ASP A 88 -1.11 -18.57 2.85
N ASN A 89 -1.96 -17.84 2.16
CA ASN A 89 -1.57 -17.00 1.02
C ASN A 89 -0.54 -15.96 1.42
N LYS A 90 -0.75 -15.29 2.55
CA LYS A 90 0.21 -14.34 3.10
C LYS A 90 1.59 -14.98 3.27
N ASN A 91 1.64 -16.15 3.92
CA ASN A 91 2.89 -16.84 4.23
C ASN A 91 3.68 -17.27 2.99
N HIS A 92 3.01 -17.54 1.87
CA HIS A 92 3.68 -17.89 0.62
C HIS A 92 4.56 -16.79 0.03
N TRP A 93 4.33 -15.54 0.38
CA TRP A 93 5.14 -14.42 -0.14
C TRP A 93 6.53 -14.33 0.50
N GLY A 94 6.77 -14.98 1.65
CA GLY A 94 8.07 -15.09 2.29
C GLY A 94 8.74 -13.74 2.55
N PRO A 95 9.96 -13.50 2.01
CA PRO A 95 10.71 -12.27 2.27
C PRO A 95 10.03 -10.98 1.81
N LEU A 96 9.09 -11.03 0.88
CA LEU A 96 8.36 -9.83 0.43
C LEU A 96 7.49 -9.24 1.54
N LEU A 97 7.09 -10.05 2.52
CA LEU A 97 6.24 -9.60 3.63
C LEU A 97 6.86 -8.48 4.45
N ASP A 98 8.17 -8.47 4.61
CA ASP A 98 8.88 -7.49 5.43
C ASP A 98 9.27 -6.23 4.64
N GLN A 99 9.03 -6.21 3.34
CA GLN A 99 9.34 -5.07 2.50
C GLN A 99 8.20 -4.05 2.47
N PRO A 100 8.52 -2.74 2.35
CA PRO A 100 7.49 -1.73 2.16
C PRO A 100 6.64 -2.03 0.94
N ALA A 101 5.33 -2.09 1.12
CA ALA A 101 4.40 -2.45 0.04
C ALA A 101 4.47 -1.49 -1.15
N ALA A 102 4.75 -0.21 -0.89
CA ALA A 102 4.89 0.80 -1.94
C ALA A 102 6.11 0.58 -2.85
N ASP A 103 7.14 -0.13 -2.37
CA ASP A 103 8.36 -0.39 -3.12
C ASP A 103 8.30 -1.68 -3.93
N LEU A 104 7.34 -2.55 -3.64
CA LEU A 104 7.14 -3.80 -4.37
C LEU A 104 6.54 -3.54 -5.76
N ARG A 105 7.07 -4.25 -6.75
CA ARG A 105 6.62 -4.17 -8.14
C ARG A 105 6.00 -5.48 -8.58
N THR A 106 5.24 -5.45 -9.65
CA THR A 106 4.65 -6.67 -10.27
C THR A 106 5.70 -7.74 -10.52
N ALA A 107 6.91 -7.34 -10.94
CA ALA A 107 8.01 -8.27 -11.19
C ALA A 107 8.44 -9.05 -9.93
N ASP A 108 8.38 -8.43 -8.75
CA ASP A 108 8.73 -9.08 -7.49
C ASP A 108 7.74 -10.19 -7.15
N PHE A 109 6.45 -9.91 -7.30
CA PHE A 109 5.39 -10.91 -7.11
C PHE A 109 5.49 -12.04 -8.14
N GLN A 110 5.72 -11.69 -9.41
CA GLN A 110 5.84 -12.67 -10.47
C GLN A 110 7.03 -13.62 -10.24
N ARG A 111 8.12 -13.10 -9.72
CA ARG A 111 9.31 -13.90 -9.39
C ARG A 111 9.01 -14.95 -8.33
N VAL A 112 8.24 -14.58 -7.29
CA VAL A 112 7.79 -15.52 -6.26
C VAL A 112 6.84 -16.54 -6.85
N LEU A 113 5.86 -16.14 -7.66
CA LEU A 113 4.93 -17.05 -8.31
C LEU A 113 5.65 -18.05 -9.22
N ASN A 114 6.64 -17.60 -9.98
CA ASN A 114 7.44 -18.48 -10.83
C ASN A 114 8.23 -19.49 -10.02
N SER A 115 8.78 -19.10 -8.88
CA SER A 115 9.47 -19.99 -7.95
C SER A 115 8.54 -21.05 -7.37
N LEU A 116 7.32 -20.66 -6.97
CA LEU A 116 6.31 -21.57 -6.42
C LEU A 116 5.70 -22.50 -7.48
N ALA A 117 5.77 -22.14 -8.75
CA ALA A 117 5.32 -22.97 -9.87
C ALA A 117 6.29 -24.12 -10.21
N GLN A 118 7.43 -24.17 -9.53
CA GLN A 118 8.46 -25.19 -9.72
C GLN A 118 8.75 -25.90 -8.39
N TRP A 119 9.53 -26.97 -8.42
CA TRP A 119 10.05 -27.58 -7.19
C TRP A 119 10.88 -26.54 -6.43
N HIS A 120 10.57 -26.34 -5.14
CA HIS A 120 11.24 -25.35 -4.30
C HIS A 120 11.37 -25.90 -2.88
N ASN A 121 12.57 -25.82 -2.32
CA ASN A 121 12.85 -26.25 -0.95
C ASN A 121 12.33 -27.66 -0.61
N GLY A 122 12.41 -28.59 -1.56
CA GLY A 122 11.91 -29.97 -1.40
C GLY A 122 10.39 -30.11 -1.47
N LYS A 123 9.67 -29.06 -1.82
CA LYS A 123 8.21 -29.04 -1.96
C LYS A 123 7.79 -29.10 -3.43
N PRO A 124 6.67 -29.78 -3.75
CA PRO A 124 6.17 -29.84 -5.11
C PRO A 124 5.66 -28.49 -5.60
N PRO A 125 5.59 -28.30 -6.93
CA PRO A 125 5.00 -27.09 -7.51
C PRO A 125 3.56 -26.88 -7.04
N LEU A 126 3.18 -25.63 -6.80
CA LEU A 126 1.79 -25.29 -6.51
C LEU A 126 0.94 -25.34 -7.78
N SER A 127 -0.34 -25.71 -7.63
CA SER A 127 -1.27 -25.74 -8.74
C SER A 127 -1.53 -24.35 -9.29
N HIS A 128 -1.92 -24.26 -10.55
CA HIS A 128 -2.33 -23.02 -11.19
C HIS A 128 -3.45 -22.30 -10.41
N PHE A 129 -4.38 -23.06 -9.87
CA PHE A 129 -5.48 -22.54 -9.05
C PHE A 129 -4.96 -21.83 -7.78
N THR A 130 -4.01 -22.45 -7.09
CA THR A 130 -3.39 -21.88 -5.89
C THR A 130 -2.60 -20.62 -6.23
N LEU A 131 -1.82 -20.63 -7.31
CA LEU A 131 -1.05 -19.47 -7.77
C LEU A 131 -1.97 -18.31 -8.15
N SER A 132 -3.09 -18.58 -8.81
CA SER A 132 -4.10 -17.59 -9.16
C SER A 132 -4.73 -16.98 -7.90
N ASN A 133 -5.01 -17.78 -6.87
CA ASN A 133 -5.52 -17.30 -5.59
C ASN A 133 -4.51 -16.42 -4.85
N LEU A 134 -3.23 -16.76 -4.89
CA LEU A 134 -2.16 -15.92 -4.32
C LEU A 134 -2.15 -14.54 -4.97
N ARG A 135 -2.17 -14.50 -6.29
CA ARG A 135 -2.20 -13.26 -7.05
C ARG A 135 -3.44 -12.42 -6.72
N SER A 136 -4.61 -13.05 -6.67
CA SER A 136 -5.87 -12.38 -6.37
C SER A 136 -5.91 -11.82 -4.95
N SER A 137 -5.38 -12.55 -3.97
CA SER A 137 -5.33 -12.09 -2.58
C SER A 137 -4.39 -10.90 -2.40
N ALA A 138 -3.21 -10.91 -3.05
CA ALA A 138 -2.30 -9.78 -3.04
C ALA A 138 -2.94 -8.54 -3.67
N LYS A 139 -3.60 -8.70 -4.81
CA LYS A 139 -4.35 -7.63 -5.46
C LYS A 139 -5.41 -7.04 -4.54
N ALA A 140 -6.19 -7.88 -3.86
CA ALA A 140 -7.22 -7.44 -2.92
C ALA A 140 -6.62 -6.66 -1.73
N ALA A 141 -5.47 -7.08 -1.22
CA ALA A 141 -4.77 -6.38 -0.14
C ALA A 141 -4.33 -4.97 -0.58
N TYR A 142 -3.79 -4.84 -1.78
CA TYR A 142 -3.42 -3.53 -2.33
C TYR A 142 -4.64 -2.65 -2.63
N GLU A 143 -5.70 -3.21 -3.18
CA GLU A 143 -6.94 -2.45 -3.46
C GLU A 143 -7.55 -1.86 -2.19
N LEU A 144 -7.50 -2.60 -1.07
CA LEU A 144 -7.95 -2.09 0.21
C LEU A 144 -7.10 -0.94 0.73
N ALA A 145 -5.80 -0.93 0.40
CA ALA A 145 -4.85 0.10 0.82
C ALA A 145 -4.86 1.35 -0.08
N ILE A 146 -5.41 1.25 -1.29
CA ILE A 146 -5.52 2.39 -2.20
C ILE A 146 -6.56 3.36 -1.64
N PRO A 147 -6.21 4.65 -1.46
CA PRO A 147 -7.19 5.63 -1.00
C PRO A 147 -8.35 5.73 -1.99
N GLU A 148 -9.56 5.82 -1.47
CA GLU A 148 -10.74 6.06 -2.30
C GLU A 148 -10.52 7.35 -3.09
N VAL A 149 -10.52 7.24 -4.40
CA VAL A 149 -10.51 8.40 -5.27
C VAL A 149 -11.91 9.00 -5.18
N VAL A 150 -12.03 10.09 -4.47
CA VAL A 150 -13.27 10.88 -4.49
C VAL A 150 -13.41 11.43 -5.90
N GLN A 151 -14.29 10.82 -6.66
CA GLN A 151 -14.62 11.25 -8.03
C GLN A 151 -15.35 12.58 -8.00
#